data_125729d7cf2ac9ef9992fba887cc6d58
#
_entry.id   125729d7cf2ac9ef9992fba887cc6d58
#
_cell.length_a   1.000
_cell.length_b   1.000
_cell.length_c   1.000
_cell.angle_alpha   90.00
_cell.angle_beta   90.00
_cell.angle_gamma   90.00
#
_symmetry.space_group_name_H-M   'P 1'
#
loop_
_entity.id
_entity.type
_entity.pdbx_description
1 polymer ?
#
loop_
_entity_poly.entity_id
_entity_poly.type
_entity_poly.pdbx_seq_one_letter_code
_entity_poly.pdbx_strand_id
1 'polypeptide(L)'
;LYGFALSRYLFSFKRGSRIDNGSLARMEVKSFGIHITNVAPGDFATNIASGRYHAPVKKGSAYEVSYGESLRTMDEHVDGGSNPNEMAEAVYKIIQNPNPKIHYKVGAFMQKLSIVLKRILPDKVYEKMLMNHYKL
;
A
#
# COMPACT_ATOMS: atom_id res chain seq x y z
N LEU A 1 0.41 12.08 -31.43
CA LEU A 1 -0.47 12.86 -30.51
C LEU A 1 -0.72 12.15 -29.15
N TYR A 2 -0.28 10.90 -28.95
CA TYR A 2 -0.45 10.16 -27.68
C TYR A 2 0.71 10.36 -26.66
N GLY A 3 1.78 11.04 -27.03
CA GLY A 3 2.94 11.23 -26.17
C GLY A 3 2.83 12.34 -25.11
N PHE A 4 1.85 13.24 -25.22
CA PHE A 4 1.76 14.42 -24.34
C PHE A 4 0.92 14.22 -23.06
N ALA A 5 0.11 13.18 -22.98
CA ALA A 5 -0.78 12.98 -21.82
C ALA A 5 -0.06 12.35 -20.63
N LEU A 6 0.95 11.53 -20.84
CA LEU A 6 1.69 10.84 -19.77
C LEU A 6 2.67 11.76 -19.01
N SER A 7 3.10 12.87 -19.59
CA SER A 7 4.03 13.81 -18.96
C SER A 7 3.41 14.72 -17.90
N ARG A 8 2.08 14.74 -17.77
CA ARG A 8 1.36 15.56 -16.77
C ARG A 8 1.19 14.88 -15.41
N TYR A 9 1.54 13.61 -15.26
CA TYR A 9 1.30 12.85 -14.03
C TYR A 9 2.61 12.24 -13.53
N LEU A 10 2.97 12.60 -12.33
CA LEU A 10 4.03 11.95 -11.58
C LEU A 10 3.41 11.10 -10.47
N PHE A 11 3.68 9.81 -10.47
CA PHE A 11 3.20 8.90 -9.44
C PHE A 11 4.31 8.68 -8.41
N SER A 12 4.00 8.91 -7.14
CA SER A 12 4.89 8.58 -6.03
C SER A 12 4.29 7.46 -5.19
N PHE A 13 5.06 6.38 -5.02
CA PHE A 13 4.75 5.29 -4.13
C PHE A 13 5.66 5.39 -2.91
N LYS A 14 5.19 6.02 -1.84
CA LYS A 14 5.99 6.09 -0.60
C LYS A 14 5.14 5.90 0.64
N ARG A 15 5.63 5.05 1.53
CA ARG A 15 5.09 4.78 2.86
C ARG A 15 5.87 5.61 3.88
N GLY A 16 5.20 6.50 4.59
CA GLY A 16 5.62 7.01 5.89
C GLY A 16 6.66 8.12 5.94
N SER A 17 6.30 9.36 5.62
CA SER A 17 6.88 10.52 6.28
C SER A 17 5.81 11.59 6.49
N ARG A 18 5.91 12.38 7.57
CA ARG A 18 4.96 13.46 7.89
C ARG A 18 5.04 14.64 6.92
N ILE A 19 6.15 14.78 6.22
CA ILE A 19 6.30 15.71 5.10
C ILE A 19 6.38 14.85 3.87
N ASP A 20 5.27 14.78 3.17
CA ASP A 20 5.19 14.11 1.90
C ASP A 20 5.99 14.95 0.88
N ASN A 21 7.15 14.43 0.45
CA ASN A 21 7.94 15.06 -0.62
C ASN A 21 7.08 15.31 -1.87
N GLY A 22 6.01 14.52 -2.05
CA GLY A 22 4.99 14.74 -3.07
C GLY A 22 4.24 16.07 -2.90
N SER A 23 4.03 16.54 -1.66
CA SER A 23 3.37 17.83 -1.41
C SER A 23 4.23 19.02 -1.84
N LEU A 24 5.54 18.98 -1.56
CA LEU A 24 6.46 20.02 -2.00
C LEU A 24 6.57 20.04 -3.53
N ALA A 25 6.83 18.88 -4.13
CA ALA A 25 6.91 18.76 -5.59
C ALA A 25 5.61 19.22 -6.28
N ARG A 26 4.43 18.97 -5.69
CA ARG A 26 3.15 19.49 -6.19
C ARG A 26 3.09 21.02 -6.24
N MET A 27 3.59 21.69 -5.18
CA MET A 27 3.60 23.14 -5.14
C MET A 27 4.50 23.72 -6.23
N GLU A 28 5.67 23.11 -6.42
CA GLU A 28 6.65 23.52 -7.43
C GLU A 28 6.13 23.39 -8.86
N VAL A 29 5.46 22.28 -9.18
CA VAL A 29 5.03 22.00 -10.55
C VAL A 29 3.61 22.44 -10.88
N LYS A 30 2.87 22.96 -9.90
CA LYS A 30 1.46 23.38 -10.09
C LYS A 30 1.28 24.42 -11.18
N SER A 31 2.21 25.38 -11.27
CA SER A 31 2.20 26.43 -12.29
C SER A 31 2.37 25.91 -13.72
N PHE A 32 2.92 24.72 -13.88
CA PHE A 32 3.10 24.05 -15.17
C PHE A 32 1.91 23.17 -15.56
N GLY A 33 0.82 23.17 -14.80
CA GLY A 33 -0.34 22.32 -15.04
C GLY A 33 -0.07 20.82 -14.83
N ILE A 34 0.95 20.47 -14.05
CA ILE A 34 1.31 19.09 -13.72
C ILE A 34 0.61 18.69 -12.43
N HIS A 35 -0.07 17.56 -12.44
CA HIS A 35 -0.71 16.97 -11.28
C HIS A 35 0.14 15.83 -10.71
N ILE A 36 0.48 15.91 -9.43
CA ILE A 36 1.13 14.82 -8.69
C ILE A 36 0.11 14.18 -7.78
N THR A 37 -0.05 12.88 -7.93
CA THR A 37 -0.97 12.05 -7.15
C THR A 37 -0.22 10.92 -6.47
N ASN A 38 -0.52 10.70 -5.20
CA ASN A 38 0.02 9.60 -4.41
C ASN A 38 -1.00 8.47 -4.34
N VAL A 39 -0.60 7.28 -4.81
CA VAL A 39 -1.45 6.09 -4.78
C VAL A 39 -0.88 5.10 -3.77
N ALA A 40 -1.68 4.74 -2.76
CA ALA A 40 -1.36 3.74 -1.76
C ALA A 40 -2.07 2.42 -2.10
N PRO A 41 -1.35 1.41 -2.62
CA PRO A 41 -1.91 0.09 -2.87
C PRO A 41 -2.18 -0.65 -1.56
N GLY A 42 -3.22 -1.48 -1.55
CA GLY A 42 -3.38 -2.56 -0.60
C GLY A 42 -2.63 -3.82 -1.08
N ASP A 43 -3.07 -4.98 -0.62
CA ASP A 43 -2.50 -6.25 -1.06
C ASP A 43 -3.15 -6.69 -2.38
N PHE A 44 -2.32 -6.96 -3.38
CA PHE A 44 -2.71 -7.45 -4.68
C PHE A 44 -2.03 -8.79 -4.95
N ALA A 45 -2.75 -9.72 -5.57
CA ALA A 45 -2.24 -11.02 -5.95
C ALA A 45 -1.16 -10.86 -7.04
N THR A 46 0.10 -10.87 -6.63
CA THR A 46 1.27 -10.70 -7.49
C THR A 46 2.38 -11.65 -7.06
N ASN A 47 3.42 -11.84 -7.87
CA ASN A 47 4.58 -12.67 -7.54
C ASN A 47 5.52 -12.06 -6.48
N ILE A 48 5.07 -11.05 -5.72
CA ILE A 48 5.93 -10.38 -4.74
C ILE A 48 6.35 -11.31 -3.60
N ALA A 49 5.50 -12.28 -3.23
CA ALA A 49 5.81 -13.26 -2.20
C ALA A 49 6.99 -14.15 -2.60
N SER A 50 6.99 -14.68 -3.83
CA SER A 50 8.05 -15.55 -4.34
C SER A 50 9.39 -14.84 -4.54
N GLY A 51 9.37 -13.51 -4.80
CA GLY A 51 10.57 -12.68 -4.93
C GLY A 51 11.09 -12.11 -3.61
N ARG A 52 10.39 -12.31 -2.50
CA ARG A 52 10.77 -11.75 -1.20
C ARG A 52 11.94 -12.53 -0.58
N TYR A 53 13.03 -11.84 -0.28
CA TYR A 53 14.05 -12.41 0.58
C TYR A 53 13.60 -12.38 2.04
N HIS A 54 13.64 -13.53 2.71
CA HIS A 54 13.37 -13.66 4.13
C HIS A 54 14.35 -14.64 4.78
N ALA A 55 14.64 -14.47 6.07
CA ALA A 55 15.47 -15.41 6.80
C ALA A 55 14.76 -16.77 6.87
N PRO A 56 15.49 -17.89 6.78
CA PRO A 56 14.89 -19.20 6.93
C PRO A 56 14.39 -19.41 8.37
N VAL A 57 13.26 -20.09 8.52
CA VAL A 57 12.76 -20.52 9.84
C VAL A 57 13.74 -21.50 10.45
N LYS A 58 14.38 -21.10 11.55
CA LYS A 58 15.40 -21.94 12.24
C LYS A 58 14.74 -22.83 13.27
N LYS A 59 14.80 -24.15 13.08
CA LYS A 59 14.31 -25.16 14.04
C LYS A 59 15.01 -25.02 15.40
N GLY A 60 14.22 -25.13 16.48
CA GLY A 60 14.70 -24.96 17.85
C GLY A 60 14.95 -23.50 18.28
N SER A 61 14.63 -22.53 17.42
CA SER A 61 14.66 -21.11 17.76
C SER A 61 13.43 -20.71 18.59
N ALA A 62 13.59 -19.78 19.54
CA ALA A 62 12.47 -19.18 20.27
C ALA A 62 11.42 -18.50 19.33
N TYR A 63 11.80 -18.18 18.11
CA TYR A 63 10.93 -17.56 17.09
C TYR A 63 10.39 -18.54 16.06
N GLU A 64 10.68 -19.84 16.15
CA GLU A 64 10.32 -20.84 15.14
C GLU A 64 8.82 -20.79 14.81
N VAL A 65 7.99 -20.88 15.82
CA VAL A 65 6.53 -20.93 15.65
C VAL A 65 5.97 -19.57 15.22
N SER A 66 6.26 -18.52 15.98
CA SER A 66 5.68 -17.19 15.72
C SER A 66 6.13 -16.60 14.39
N TYR A 67 7.40 -16.77 14.03
CA TYR A 67 7.94 -16.31 12.75
C TYR A 67 7.40 -17.13 11.58
N GLY A 68 7.32 -18.47 11.72
CA GLY A 68 6.76 -19.34 10.69
C GLY A 68 5.28 -19.04 10.40
N GLU A 69 4.47 -18.87 11.45
CA GLU A 69 3.06 -18.50 11.30
C GLU A 69 2.88 -17.10 10.67
N SER A 70 3.73 -16.14 11.06
CA SER A 70 3.69 -14.79 10.47
C SER A 70 4.01 -14.81 8.99
N LEU A 71 5.03 -15.58 8.55
CA LEU A 71 5.37 -15.72 7.14
C LEU A 71 4.20 -16.36 6.36
N ARG A 72 3.63 -17.44 6.88
CA ARG A 72 2.48 -18.12 6.26
C ARG A 72 1.30 -17.16 6.09
N THR A 73 0.96 -16.41 7.14
CA THR A 73 -0.12 -15.43 7.09
C THR A 73 0.13 -14.32 6.06
N MET A 74 1.39 -13.87 5.94
CA MET A 74 1.77 -12.87 4.94
C MET A 74 1.63 -13.39 3.50
N ASP A 75 2.02 -14.65 3.26
CA ASP A 75 1.91 -15.26 1.93
C ASP A 75 0.44 -15.50 1.55
N GLU A 76 -0.37 -16.00 2.49
CA GLU A 76 -1.82 -16.15 2.30
C GLU A 76 -2.51 -14.82 1.97
N HIS A 77 -2.08 -13.71 2.58
CA HIS A 77 -2.62 -12.39 2.28
C HIS A 77 -2.27 -11.91 0.87
N VAL A 78 -1.07 -12.22 0.38
CA VAL A 78 -0.68 -11.87 -0.99
C VAL A 78 -1.44 -12.73 -2.00
N ASP A 79 -1.56 -14.02 -1.75
CA ASP A 79 -2.28 -14.94 -2.65
C ASP A 79 -3.80 -14.65 -2.68
N GLY A 80 -4.38 -14.26 -1.53
CA GLY A 80 -5.76 -13.80 -1.40
C GLY A 80 -5.98 -12.32 -1.72
N GLY A 81 -4.99 -11.63 -2.25
CA GLY A 81 -5.05 -10.21 -2.58
C GLY A 81 -6.02 -9.87 -3.71
N SER A 82 -6.31 -8.58 -3.85
CA SER A 82 -7.16 -8.06 -4.94
C SER A 82 -6.52 -8.33 -6.32
N ASN A 83 -7.36 -8.36 -7.35
CA ASN A 83 -6.89 -8.51 -8.72
C ASN A 83 -6.04 -7.29 -9.13
N PRO A 84 -4.81 -7.47 -9.64
CA PRO A 84 -3.96 -6.37 -10.11
C PRO A 84 -4.61 -5.46 -11.15
N ASN A 85 -5.56 -5.96 -11.94
CA ASN A 85 -6.30 -5.16 -12.90
C ASN A 85 -7.12 -4.03 -12.24
N GLU A 86 -7.58 -4.22 -11.00
CA GLU A 86 -8.27 -3.16 -10.26
C GLU A 86 -7.35 -1.95 -10.03
N MET A 87 -6.05 -2.20 -9.81
CA MET A 87 -5.07 -1.12 -9.70
C MET A 87 -4.88 -0.41 -11.03
N ALA A 88 -4.77 -1.14 -12.13
CA ALA A 88 -4.64 -0.56 -13.47
C ALA A 88 -5.85 0.32 -13.82
N GLU A 89 -7.08 -0.17 -13.55
CA GLU A 89 -8.30 0.62 -13.73
C GLU A 89 -8.34 1.87 -12.85
N ALA A 90 -7.93 1.75 -11.59
CA ALA A 90 -7.89 2.90 -10.68
C ALA A 90 -6.90 3.96 -11.19
N VAL A 91 -5.71 3.57 -11.62
CA VAL A 91 -4.71 4.47 -12.22
C VAL A 91 -5.26 5.10 -13.49
N TYR A 92 -5.90 4.32 -14.36
CA TYR A 92 -6.52 4.84 -15.57
C TYR A 92 -7.58 5.91 -15.27
N LYS A 93 -8.47 5.66 -14.30
CA LYS A 93 -9.49 6.63 -13.87
C LYS A 93 -8.86 7.91 -13.28
N ILE A 94 -7.74 7.79 -12.58
CA ILE A 94 -7.00 8.93 -12.04
C ILE A 94 -6.44 9.79 -13.19
N ILE A 95 -5.86 9.16 -14.21
CA ILE A 95 -5.29 9.84 -15.38
C ILE A 95 -6.36 10.58 -16.17
N GLN A 96 -7.56 10.03 -16.27
CA GLN A 96 -8.68 10.66 -16.96
C GLN A 96 -9.32 11.82 -16.17
N ASN A 97 -9.02 11.94 -14.89
CA ASN A 97 -9.63 12.98 -14.06
C ASN A 97 -8.88 14.31 -14.22
N PRO A 98 -9.53 15.37 -14.70
CA PRO A 98 -8.91 16.69 -14.87
C PRO A 98 -8.50 17.33 -13.54
N ASN A 99 -9.07 16.90 -12.42
CA ASN A 99 -8.75 17.39 -11.08
C ASN A 99 -8.56 16.24 -10.08
N PRO A 100 -7.47 15.47 -10.19
CA PRO A 100 -7.24 14.31 -9.35
C PRO A 100 -6.97 14.70 -7.90
N LYS A 101 -7.42 13.85 -6.96
CA LYS A 101 -7.09 13.98 -5.53
C LYS A 101 -5.59 13.80 -5.31
N ILE A 102 -5.10 14.32 -4.20
CA ILE A 102 -3.69 14.17 -3.80
C ILE A 102 -3.37 12.73 -3.43
N HIS A 103 -4.29 12.07 -2.72
CA HIS A 103 -4.11 10.72 -2.20
C HIS A 103 -5.26 9.82 -2.63
N TYR A 104 -4.90 8.66 -3.16
CA TYR A 104 -5.82 7.56 -3.43
C TYR A 104 -5.39 6.32 -2.66
N LYS A 105 -6.38 5.56 -2.18
CA LYS A 105 -6.18 4.25 -1.58
C LYS A 105 -6.90 3.22 -2.43
N VAL A 106 -6.17 2.27 -2.97
CA VAL A 106 -6.70 1.20 -3.85
C VAL A 106 -6.43 -0.13 -3.17
N GLY A 107 -7.45 -0.96 -3.00
CA GLY A 107 -7.35 -2.26 -2.33
C GLY A 107 -8.64 -2.63 -1.60
N ALA A 108 -8.63 -3.76 -0.90
CA ALA A 108 -9.78 -4.29 -0.19
C ALA A 108 -10.32 -3.35 0.90
N PHE A 109 -11.62 -3.40 1.13
CA PHE A 109 -12.30 -2.55 2.11
C PHE A 109 -11.74 -2.72 3.52
N MET A 110 -11.47 -3.95 3.94
CA MET A 110 -10.94 -4.27 5.28
C MET A 110 -9.57 -3.64 5.52
N GLN A 111 -8.71 -3.58 4.52
CA GLN A 111 -7.41 -2.91 4.61
C GLN A 111 -7.55 -1.39 4.78
N LYS A 112 -8.53 -0.78 4.13
CA LYS A 112 -8.86 0.64 4.32
C LYS A 112 -9.41 0.91 5.71
N LEU A 113 -10.22 -0.01 6.24
CA LEU A 113 -10.81 0.08 7.58
C LEU A 113 -9.74 -0.01 8.68
N SER A 114 -8.73 -0.86 8.53
CA SER A 114 -7.64 -1.00 9.51
C SER A 114 -6.90 0.31 9.76
N ILE A 115 -6.76 1.15 8.74
CA ILE A 115 -6.13 2.47 8.86
C ILE A 115 -6.98 3.42 9.72
N VAL A 116 -8.31 3.32 9.59
CA VAL A 116 -9.25 4.12 10.40
C VAL A 116 -9.23 3.62 11.84
N LEU A 117 -9.29 2.31 12.05
CA LEU A 117 -9.22 1.70 13.38
C LEU A 117 -7.95 2.11 14.13
N LYS A 118 -6.79 2.11 13.47
CA LYS A 118 -5.53 2.58 14.06
C LYS A 118 -5.59 4.03 14.58
N ARG A 119 -6.43 4.87 14.00
CA ARG A 119 -6.57 6.27 14.43
C ARG A 119 -7.54 6.47 15.60
N ILE A 120 -8.48 5.54 15.76
CA ILE A 120 -9.59 5.64 16.73
C ILE A 120 -9.30 4.80 17.96
N LEU A 121 -8.70 3.61 17.79
CA LEU A 121 -8.43 2.69 18.88
C LEU A 121 -7.18 3.11 19.67
N PRO A 122 -7.19 2.94 21.02
CA PRO A 122 -5.99 3.04 21.83
C PRO A 122 -4.92 2.05 21.34
N ASP A 123 -3.65 2.45 21.39
CA ASP A 123 -2.53 1.68 20.84
C ASP A 123 -2.50 0.23 21.35
N LYS A 124 -2.71 0.00 22.65
CA LYS A 124 -2.74 -1.36 23.25
C LYS A 124 -3.87 -2.24 22.72
N VAL A 125 -5.02 -1.66 22.40
CA VAL A 125 -6.17 -2.41 21.85
C VAL A 125 -5.86 -2.79 20.40
N TYR A 126 -5.31 -1.85 19.63
CA TYR A 126 -4.90 -2.10 18.27
C TYR A 126 -3.77 -3.14 18.17
N GLU A 127 -2.77 -3.07 19.07
CA GLU A 127 -1.69 -4.04 19.19
C GLU A 127 -2.22 -5.46 19.48
N LYS A 128 -3.11 -5.60 20.46
CA LYS A 128 -3.76 -6.90 20.78
C LYS A 128 -4.52 -7.47 19.57
N MET A 129 -5.20 -6.61 18.83
CA MET A 129 -5.92 -7.01 17.61
C MET A 129 -4.95 -7.52 16.54
N LEU A 130 -3.81 -6.86 16.35
CA LEU A 130 -2.76 -7.30 15.43
C LEU A 130 -2.12 -8.62 15.87
N MET A 131 -1.79 -8.77 17.17
CA MET A 131 -1.24 -10.01 17.70
C MET A 131 -2.18 -11.19 17.44
N ASN A 132 -3.47 -11.03 17.71
CA ASN A 132 -4.47 -12.07 17.40
C ASN A 132 -4.54 -12.40 15.90
N HIS A 133 -4.40 -11.40 15.04
CA HIS A 133 -4.44 -11.58 13.58
C HIS A 133 -3.23 -12.37 13.07
N TYR A 134 -2.04 -12.10 13.60
CA TYR A 134 -0.79 -12.79 13.25
C TYR A 134 -0.50 -14.01 14.11
N LYS A 135 -1.42 -14.39 15.01
CA LYS A 135 -1.26 -15.53 15.95
C LYS A 135 0.02 -15.46 16.78
N LEU A 136 0.35 -14.27 17.26
CA LEU A 136 1.49 -13.98 18.11
C LEU A 136 1.13 -14.03 19.60
#